data_09908d5201dee3b2779011881dcae8fa
#
_entry.id   09908d5201dee3b2779011881dcae8fa
#
_cell.length_a   1.000
_cell.length_b   1.000
_cell.length_c   1.000
_cell.angle_alpha   90.00
_cell.angle_beta   90.00
_cell.angle_gamma   90.00
#
_symmetry.space_group_name_H-M   'P 1'
#
loop_
_entity.id
_entity.type
_entity.pdbx_description
1 polymer ?
#
loop_
_entity_poly.entity_id
_entity_poly.type
_entity_poly.pdbx_seq_one_letter_code
_entity_poly.pdbx_strand_id
1 'polypeptide(L)'
;MWAYNETFYQIYPIGFCGAPVHNDGVTEHRILKIGEWAEYLGDLGIGSIILNPIFESDNHGYDTRDFRKIDCRLGTNEDFKEVCEKLHDNNVKIMLDGVFNHVGRGFWAFKDVQEKKWDSPYKDWFHISFDGNSAYNDGFWYEGWEGHFELVKLNLQNPAVVDYLLDCVKMWIEEFGIDGLRLDVAYCLDHNFMRRLRSFCEELKPGFALIGEFLFGDYNLIVNDEMLHSCTNYECYKGIFSSFNCMNMFEIAHSLNRQFGPEQWCIYRGKHLMTFVDNHDVTRIASILTNKNHLPLAYGLLFGMPGIPCIYYGSEWGEEGVKAPDNDYALRPYFEEPKPNELTDFIKELIEVRRNSDALCNGSYRNVVITNHQLIFERRTDNERVLVAINAGDSEFTAGNGELQGNFTELLANKDAEETVTLNGQLTMPAYSVQFLKAV
;
A
#
# COMPACT_ATOMS: atom_id res chain seq x y z
N MET A 1 -16.50 -4.60 2.07
CA MET A 1 -15.48 -3.63 2.60
C MET A 1 -15.19 -2.62 1.50
N TRP A 2 -15.37 -1.32 1.80
CA TRP A 2 -15.19 -0.24 0.80
C TRP A 2 -13.79 -0.27 0.15
N ALA A 3 -12.74 -0.55 0.94
CA ALA A 3 -11.36 -0.56 0.47
C ALA A 3 -11.08 -1.50 -0.72
N TYR A 4 -11.91 -2.51 -0.94
CA TYR A 4 -11.67 -3.51 -1.99
C TYR A 4 -11.89 -2.95 -3.41
N ASN A 5 -12.72 -1.91 -3.52
CA ASN A 5 -13.06 -1.30 -4.81
C ASN A 5 -12.31 0.00 -5.09
N GLU A 6 -11.50 0.47 -4.13
CA GLU A 6 -10.79 1.74 -4.26
C GLU A 6 -9.39 1.57 -4.84
N THR A 7 -8.89 2.66 -5.41
CA THR A 7 -7.46 2.85 -5.69
C THR A 7 -6.86 3.68 -4.58
N PHE A 8 -5.77 3.18 -4.01
CA PHE A 8 -5.04 3.86 -2.94
C PHE A 8 -3.86 4.67 -3.47
N TYR A 9 -3.54 5.74 -2.74
CA TYR A 9 -2.37 6.55 -3.00
C TYR A 9 -1.56 6.69 -1.71
N GLN A 10 -0.30 6.25 -1.73
CA GLN A 10 0.56 6.26 -0.56
C GLN A 10 1.47 7.48 -0.56
N ILE A 11 1.54 8.19 0.57
CA ILE A 11 2.38 9.36 0.77
C ILE A 11 3.28 9.12 1.98
N TYR A 12 4.58 9.43 1.86
CA TYR A 12 5.52 9.52 2.98
C TYR A 12 5.66 11.01 3.40
N PRO A 13 4.94 11.46 4.46
CA PRO A 13 4.73 12.88 4.72
C PRO A 13 5.99 13.68 5.02
N ILE A 14 6.96 13.12 5.77
CA ILE A 14 8.21 13.81 6.10
C ILE A 14 8.95 14.23 4.83
N GLY A 15 9.10 13.30 3.86
CA GLY A 15 9.72 13.61 2.56
C GLY A 15 8.82 14.50 1.70
N PHE A 16 7.58 14.09 1.49
CA PHE A 16 6.61 14.79 0.65
C PHE A 16 6.43 16.27 1.03
N CYS A 17 6.38 16.56 2.32
CA CYS A 17 6.22 17.92 2.83
C CYS A 17 7.55 18.69 2.98
N GLY A 18 8.69 18.08 2.62
CA GLY A 18 10.00 18.71 2.74
C GLY A 18 10.44 18.99 4.18
N ALA A 19 10.01 18.14 5.12
CA ALA A 19 10.41 18.26 6.51
C ALA A 19 11.87 17.78 6.71
N PRO A 20 12.63 18.33 7.67
CA PRO A 20 13.97 17.87 7.97
C PRO A 20 13.96 16.41 8.45
N VAL A 21 15.04 15.67 8.11
CA VAL A 21 15.17 14.24 8.46
C VAL A 21 15.19 14.04 9.98
N HIS A 22 15.95 14.88 10.69
CA HIS A 22 16.01 14.84 12.16
C HIS A 22 15.03 15.84 12.74
N ASN A 23 14.35 15.44 13.80
CA ASN A 23 13.43 16.32 14.50
C ASN A 23 14.22 17.45 15.20
N ASP A 24 14.00 18.66 14.76
CA ASP A 24 14.65 19.88 15.24
C ASP A 24 13.85 20.59 16.35
N GLY A 25 12.65 20.08 16.68
CA GLY A 25 11.76 20.66 17.68
C GLY A 25 11.03 21.93 17.20
N VAL A 26 11.15 22.30 15.93
CA VAL A 26 10.51 23.48 15.36
C VAL A 26 9.17 23.10 14.76
N THR A 27 8.11 23.80 15.17
CA THR A 27 6.78 23.58 14.59
C THR A 27 6.62 24.39 13.31
N GLU A 28 6.34 23.67 12.21
CA GLU A 28 6.09 24.22 10.89
C GLU A 28 4.86 23.57 10.27
N HIS A 29 3.98 24.32 9.64
CA HIS A 29 2.68 23.86 9.13
C HIS A 29 2.78 23.15 7.76
N ARG A 30 3.77 22.27 7.57
CA ARG A 30 4.08 21.64 6.28
C ARG A 30 3.04 20.61 5.83
N ILE A 31 2.34 19.98 6.78
CA ILE A 31 1.34 18.95 6.48
C ILE A 31 0.15 19.48 5.67
N LEU A 32 -0.14 20.79 5.76
CA LEU A 32 -1.20 21.46 4.98
C LEU A 32 -1.04 21.23 3.47
N LYS A 33 0.20 21.00 3.00
CA LYS A 33 0.51 20.64 1.62
C LYS A 33 -0.25 19.40 1.13
N ILE A 34 -0.48 18.42 1.99
CA ILE A 34 -1.28 17.22 1.62
C ILE A 34 -2.71 17.64 1.27
N GLY A 35 -3.28 18.58 2.02
CA GLY A 35 -4.60 19.14 1.75
C GLY A 35 -4.68 19.95 0.44
N GLU A 36 -3.58 20.57 0.01
CA GLU A 36 -3.48 21.28 -1.27
C GLU A 36 -3.53 20.31 -2.47
N TRP A 37 -3.17 19.04 -2.28
CA TRP A 37 -3.23 18.00 -3.30
C TRP A 37 -4.59 17.27 -3.36
N ALA A 38 -5.54 17.59 -2.50
CA ALA A 38 -6.82 16.90 -2.42
C ALA A 38 -7.60 16.93 -3.74
N GLU A 39 -7.64 18.08 -4.43
CA GLU A 39 -8.28 18.22 -5.75
C GLU A 39 -7.59 17.35 -6.81
N TYR A 40 -6.26 17.40 -6.88
CA TYR A 40 -5.48 16.56 -7.79
C TYR A 40 -5.74 15.06 -7.58
N LEU A 41 -5.77 14.61 -6.31
CA LEU A 41 -6.06 13.21 -5.97
C LEU A 41 -7.48 12.80 -6.37
N GLY A 42 -8.45 13.67 -6.12
CA GLY A 42 -9.84 13.46 -6.54
C GLY A 42 -9.96 13.38 -8.06
N ASP A 43 -9.30 14.28 -8.79
CA ASP A 43 -9.29 14.31 -10.26
C ASP A 43 -8.57 13.10 -10.87
N LEU A 44 -7.51 12.62 -10.23
CA LEU A 44 -6.84 11.38 -10.63
C LEU A 44 -7.73 10.15 -10.40
N GLY A 45 -8.73 10.26 -9.53
CA GLY A 45 -9.67 9.20 -9.20
C GLY A 45 -9.24 8.37 -8.00
N ILE A 46 -8.38 8.88 -7.14
CA ILE A 46 -7.97 8.22 -5.90
C ILE A 46 -9.15 8.19 -4.92
N GLY A 47 -9.46 7.01 -4.40
CA GLY A 47 -10.53 6.82 -3.41
C GLY A 47 -10.04 6.84 -1.96
N SER A 48 -8.73 6.60 -1.74
CA SER A 48 -8.14 6.65 -0.40
C SER A 48 -6.65 6.93 -0.44
N ILE A 49 -6.14 7.64 0.58
CA ILE A 49 -4.70 7.78 0.81
C ILE A 49 -4.25 6.93 1.99
N ILE A 50 -2.99 6.49 1.93
CA ILE A 50 -2.24 5.96 3.07
C ILE A 50 -1.15 6.96 3.41
N LEU A 51 -1.18 7.50 4.61
CA LEU A 51 -0.12 8.34 5.13
C LEU A 51 0.84 7.49 5.97
N ASN A 52 2.08 7.34 5.53
CA ASN A 52 3.15 6.82 6.37
C ASN A 52 3.29 7.69 7.62
N PRO A 53 4.05 7.30 8.66
CA PRO A 53 3.93 7.89 9.99
C PRO A 53 3.95 9.41 10.01
N ILE A 54 2.99 10.01 10.73
CA ILE A 54 2.81 11.46 10.88
C ILE A 54 2.97 11.94 12.34
N PHE A 55 3.11 11.00 13.29
CA PHE A 55 3.17 11.34 14.70
C PHE A 55 4.58 11.73 15.15
N GLU A 56 4.66 12.46 16.26
CA GLU A 56 5.93 12.97 16.82
C GLU A 56 6.97 11.87 16.91
N SER A 57 8.13 12.06 16.29
CA SER A 57 9.19 11.07 16.13
C SER A 57 10.60 11.67 16.24
N ASP A 58 11.61 10.81 16.38
CA ASP A 58 13.00 11.26 16.42
C ASP A 58 13.53 11.61 15.03
N ASN A 59 13.23 10.77 14.01
CA ASN A 59 13.81 10.87 12.68
C ASN A 59 12.83 10.56 11.55
N HIS A 60 12.59 9.26 11.27
CA HIS A 60 11.89 8.81 10.06
C HIS A 60 10.40 8.53 10.24
N GLY A 61 9.84 8.85 11.41
CA GLY A 61 8.42 8.63 11.71
C GLY A 61 8.13 7.26 12.33
N TYR A 62 8.89 6.21 12.01
CA TYR A 62 8.73 4.89 12.61
C TYR A 62 9.31 4.79 14.03
N ASP A 63 10.09 5.77 14.45
CA ASP A 63 10.66 5.95 15.80
C ASP A 63 9.81 6.91 16.64
N THR A 64 8.53 6.57 16.81
CA THR A 64 7.49 7.40 17.45
C THR A 64 7.86 7.77 18.89
N ARG A 65 7.70 9.05 19.24
CA ARG A 65 7.79 9.60 20.59
C ARG A 65 6.44 9.76 21.28
N ASP A 66 5.43 10.15 20.50
CA ASP A 66 4.08 10.40 21.00
C ASP A 66 3.03 10.15 19.91
N PHE A 67 2.15 9.19 20.13
CA PHE A 67 1.07 8.84 19.21
C PHE A 67 -0.13 9.81 19.22
N ARG A 68 -0.14 10.78 20.13
CA ARG A 68 -1.24 11.75 20.28
C ARG A 68 -0.96 13.10 19.66
N LYS A 69 0.27 13.30 19.18
CA LYS A 69 0.73 14.58 18.65
C LYS A 69 1.28 14.39 17.25
N ILE A 70 0.84 15.23 16.32
CA ILE A 70 1.45 15.33 15.00
C ILE A 70 2.90 15.79 15.16
N ASP A 71 3.80 15.22 14.35
CA ASP A 71 5.22 15.58 14.35
C ASP A 71 5.38 17.09 14.11
N CYS A 72 6.09 17.77 15.01
CA CYS A 72 6.23 19.23 14.93
C CYS A 72 6.83 19.71 13.60
N ARG A 73 7.68 18.91 12.97
CA ARG A 73 8.21 19.20 11.63
C ARG A 73 7.15 19.22 10.54
N LEU A 74 6.01 18.55 10.77
CA LEU A 74 4.86 18.49 9.86
C LEU A 74 3.80 19.52 10.23
N GLY A 75 3.52 19.72 11.52
CA GLY A 75 2.50 20.68 11.95
C GLY A 75 1.91 20.39 13.32
N THR A 76 0.64 20.69 13.43
CA THR A 76 -0.18 20.49 14.65
C THR A 76 -1.33 19.54 14.37
N ASN A 77 -2.02 19.10 15.43
CA ASN A 77 -3.24 18.29 15.30
C ASN A 77 -4.34 19.06 14.55
N GLU A 78 -4.41 20.37 14.76
CA GLU A 78 -5.36 21.27 14.07
C GLU A 78 -5.08 21.33 12.57
N ASP A 79 -3.81 21.43 12.16
CA ASP A 79 -3.42 21.42 10.75
C ASP A 79 -3.83 20.09 10.09
N PHE A 80 -3.57 18.97 10.78
CA PHE A 80 -3.92 17.66 10.23
C PHE A 80 -5.45 17.47 10.13
N LYS A 81 -6.21 18.00 11.08
CA LYS A 81 -7.67 18.00 10.99
C LYS A 81 -8.15 18.76 9.76
N GLU A 82 -7.58 19.94 9.46
CA GLU A 82 -7.88 20.68 8.23
C GLU A 82 -7.56 19.88 6.96
N VAL A 83 -6.42 19.16 6.95
CA VAL A 83 -6.06 18.26 5.85
C VAL A 83 -7.11 17.17 5.66
N CYS A 84 -7.56 16.55 6.76
CA CYS A 84 -8.59 15.50 6.70
C CYS A 84 -9.92 16.02 6.16
N GLU A 85 -10.35 17.21 6.56
CA GLU A 85 -11.57 17.85 6.06
C GLU A 85 -11.46 18.08 4.54
N LYS A 86 -10.35 18.65 4.05
CA LYS A 86 -10.13 18.86 2.61
C LYS A 86 -10.11 17.56 1.78
N LEU A 87 -9.51 16.50 2.31
CA LEU A 87 -9.49 15.20 1.64
C LEU A 87 -10.89 14.59 1.56
N HIS A 88 -11.65 14.60 2.66
CA HIS A 88 -13.02 14.11 2.69
C HIS A 88 -13.96 14.91 1.78
N ASP A 89 -13.80 16.24 1.70
CA ASP A 89 -14.56 17.11 0.77
C ASP A 89 -14.31 16.73 -0.70
N ASN A 90 -13.16 16.14 -1.01
CA ASN A 90 -12.82 15.59 -2.33
C ASN A 90 -13.11 14.08 -2.46
N ASN A 91 -13.88 13.49 -1.54
CA ASN A 91 -14.23 12.06 -1.48
C ASN A 91 -13.01 11.13 -1.33
N VAL A 92 -11.91 11.60 -0.79
CA VAL A 92 -10.70 10.81 -0.51
C VAL A 92 -10.71 10.37 0.94
N LYS A 93 -10.75 9.06 1.18
CA LYS A 93 -10.65 8.45 2.52
C LYS A 93 -9.22 8.46 3.02
N ILE A 94 -9.05 8.38 4.35
CA ILE A 94 -7.75 8.54 4.98
C ILE A 94 -7.41 7.30 5.81
N MET A 95 -6.25 6.71 5.51
CA MET A 95 -5.64 5.67 6.35
C MET A 95 -4.31 6.17 6.92
N LEU A 96 -4.10 5.95 8.21
CA LEU A 96 -2.83 6.24 8.87
C LEU A 96 -1.98 4.99 9.04
N ASP A 97 -0.68 5.20 9.14
CA ASP A 97 0.25 4.14 9.51
C ASP A 97 0.24 3.91 11.03
N GLY A 98 -0.14 2.72 11.45
CA GLY A 98 -0.16 2.27 12.83
C GLY A 98 1.13 1.55 13.18
N VAL A 99 2.10 2.27 13.73
CA VAL A 99 3.40 1.72 14.16
C VAL A 99 3.28 1.19 15.58
N PHE A 100 2.73 -0.02 15.75
CA PHE A 100 2.39 -0.57 17.06
C PHE A 100 3.36 -1.64 17.59
N ASN A 101 4.28 -2.11 16.74
CA ASN A 101 5.28 -3.10 17.16
C ASN A 101 6.37 -2.48 18.04
N HIS A 102 6.75 -1.24 17.79
CA HIS A 102 7.88 -0.56 18.43
C HIS A 102 7.67 0.95 18.51
N VAL A 103 8.51 1.60 19.28
CA VAL A 103 8.56 3.07 19.45
C VAL A 103 10.01 3.55 19.41
N GLY A 104 10.21 4.84 19.22
CA GLY A 104 11.52 5.48 19.34
C GLY A 104 12.03 5.48 20.79
N ARG A 105 13.33 5.65 20.97
CA ARG A 105 13.95 5.80 22.30
C ARG A 105 13.50 7.09 23.01
N GLY A 106 12.95 8.05 22.27
CA GLY A 106 12.34 9.27 22.77
C GLY A 106 10.92 9.10 23.31
N PHE A 107 10.31 7.91 23.18
CA PHE A 107 8.96 7.64 23.67
C PHE A 107 8.85 7.88 25.19
N TRP A 108 7.85 8.62 25.60
CA TRP A 108 7.74 9.12 26.98
C TRP A 108 7.80 8.03 28.06
N ALA A 109 7.17 6.87 27.85
CA ALA A 109 7.21 5.76 28.80
C ALA A 109 8.59 5.09 28.85
N PHE A 110 9.30 5.01 27.70
CA PHE A 110 10.65 4.50 27.65
C PHE A 110 11.66 5.46 28.31
N LYS A 111 11.47 6.77 28.17
CA LYS A 111 12.22 7.79 28.91
C LYS A 111 12.10 7.63 30.42
N ASP A 112 10.91 7.38 30.92
CA ASP A 112 10.70 7.10 32.36
C ASP A 112 11.49 5.84 32.80
N VAL A 113 11.50 4.78 31.96
CA VAL A 113 12.32 3.58 32.24
C VAL A 113 13.82 3.90 32.21
N GLN A 114 14.29 4.72 31.28
CA GLN A 114 15.70 5.14 31.23
C GLN A 114 16.12 5.90 32.50
N GLU A 115 15.22 6.69 33.10
CA GLU A 115 15.48 7.46 34.31
C GLU A 115 15.34 6.62 35.59
N LYS A 116 14.21 5.91 35.75
CA LYS A 116 13.83 5.23 36.99
C LYS A 116 14.23 3.75 37.04
N LYS A 117 14.62 3.17 35.91
CA LYS A 117 15.03 1.77 35.80
C LYS A 117 13.95 0.83 36.35
N TRP A 118 14.34 0.00 37.34
CA TRP A 118 13.44 -0.96 37.99
C TRP A 118 12.21 -0.33 38.64
N ASP A 119 12.31 0.90 39.07
CA ASP A 119 11.22 1.62 39.78
C ASP A 119 10.21 2.28 38.82
N SER A 120 10.46 2.21 37.50
CA SER A 120 9.51 2.71 36.51
C SER A 120 8.22 1.88 36.49
N PRO A 121 7.03 2.50 36.53
CA PRO A 121 5.76 1.80 36.33
C PRO A 121 5.58 1.29 34.89
N TYR A 122 6.41 1.73 33.95
CA TYR A 122 6.33 1.39 32.52
C TYR A 122 7.33 0.32 32.09
N LYS A 123 8.14 -0.26 33.01
CA LYS A 123 9.14 -1.27 32.64
C LYS A 123 8.54 -2.49 31.93
N ASP A 124 7.33 -2.87 32.30
CA ASP A 124 6.63 -4.03 31.72
C ASP A 124 5.90 -3.69 30.38
N TRP A 125 5.98 -2.42 29.95
CA TRP A 125 5.51 -2.00 28.62
C TRP A 125 6.44 -2.45 27.50
N PHE A 126 7.65 -2.86 27.86
CA PHE A 126 8.72 -3.30 26.96
C PHE A 126 9.25 -4.66 27.40
N HIS A 127 10.01 -5.31 26.55
CA HIS A 127 10.72 -6.55 26.90
C HIS A 127 12.10 -6.20 27.44
N ILE A 128 12.23 -6.05 28.74
CA ILE A 128 13.43 -5.55 29.42
C ILE A 128 14.08 -6.64 30.29
N SER A 129 15.42 -6.68 30.34
CA SER A 129 16.20 -7.43 31.31
C SER A 129 17.19 -6.52 32.02
N PHE A 130 17.09 -6.47 33.34
CA PHE A 130 18.00 -5.69 34.19
C PHE A 130 19.32 -6.42 34.48
N ASP A 131 19.47 -7.67 34.06
CA ASP A 131 20.71 -8.45 34.15
C ASP A 131 21.67 -8.18 32.96
N GLY A 132 21.25 -7.38 31.99
CA GLY A 132 21.99 -7.06 30.79
C GLY A 132 22.21 -5.56 30.58
N ASN A 133 22.75 -5.21 29.40
CA ASN A 133 22.92 -3.82 28.99
C ASN A 133 22.59 -3.67 27.51
N SER A 134 22.13 -2.49 27.11
CA SER A 134 21.87 -2.16 25.71
C SER A 134 23.12 -1.64 25.00
N ALA A 135 23.04 -1.55 23.66
CA ALA A 135 24.09 -0.90 22.85
C ALA A 135 24.26 0.60 23.20
N TYR A 136 23.28 1.21 23.85
CA TYR A 136 23.29 2.61 24.31
C TYR A 136 23.79 2.79 25.76
N ASN A 137 24.22 1.69 26.39
CA ASN A 137 24.69 1.70 27.78
C ASN A 137 23.63 2.19 28.80
N ASP A 138 22.39 1.75 28.63
CA ASP A 138 21.25 2.15 29.48
C ASP A 138 21.30 1.54 30.91
N GLY A 139 22.17 0.55 31.17
CA GLY A 139 22.20 -0.21 32.42
C GLY A 139 21.11 -1.27 32.51
N PHE A 140 20.46 -1.58 31.42
CA PHE A 140 19.54 -2.71 31.19
C PHE A 140 19.53 -3.07 29.71
N TRP A 141 19.16 -4.31 29.40
CA TRP A 141 18.90 -4.78 28.02
C TRP A 141 17.41 -4.67 27.72
N TYR A 142 17.08 -4.42 26.47
CA TYR A 142 15.70 -4.47 25.95
C TYR A 142 15.67 -5.02 24.52
N GLU A 143 14.53 -5.56 24.12
CA GLU A 143 14.31 -6.03 22.76
C GLU A 143 14.04 -4.85 21.83
N GLY A 144 14.80 -4.76 20.73
CA GLY A 144 14.54 -3.88 19.60
C GLY A 144 13.91 -4.66 18.45
N TRP A 145 13.27 -3.97 17.50
CA TRP A 145 12.76 -4.61 16.29
C TRP A 145 13.92 -5.14 15.45
N GLU A 146 13.95 -6.47 15.23
CA GLU A 146 14.97 -7.18 14.43
C GLU A 146 16.43 -6.80 14.76
N GLY A 147 16.71 -6.45 16.02
CA GLY A 147 18.03 -6.05 16.49
C GLY A 147 18.34 -4.55 16.38
N HIS A 148 17.40 -3.76 15.90
CA HIS A 148 17.45 -2.30 15.85
C HIS A 148 17.08 -1.71 17.22
N PHE A 149 18.09 -1.37 18.03
CA PHE A 149 17.88 -0.86 19.39
C PHE A 149 17.30 0.57 19.43
N GLU A 150 17.35 1.32 18.33
CA GLU A 150 16.66 2.60 18.19
C GLU A 150 15.14 2.44 18.13
N LEU A 151 14.63 1.24 17.77
CA LEU A 151 13.22 0.88 17.67
C LEU A 151 12.86 -0.08 18.79
N VAL A 152 12.44 0.48 19.93
CA VAL A 152 12.17 -0.24 21.17
C VAL A 152 10.86 -1.01 21.07
N LYS A 153 10.91 -2.34 21.16
CA LYS A 153 9.74 -3.19 20.99
C LYS A 153 8.75 -3.05 22.15
N LEU A 154 7.47 -2.84 21.83
CA LEU A 154 6.37 -2.78 22.77
C LEU A 154 5.92 -4.20 23.16
N ASN A 155 5.54 -4.36 24.42
CA ASN A 155 4.91 -5.58 24.93
C ASN A 155 3.40 -5.57 24.67
N LEU A 156 2.96 -6.03 23.50
CA LEU A 156 1.54 -6.08 23.12
C LEU A 156 0.73 -7.14 23.90
N GLN A 157 1.35 -7.91 24.80
CA GLN A 157 0.65 -8.78 25.74
C GLN A 157 0.30 -8.05 27.05
N ASN A 158 0.88 -6.87 27.28
CA ASN A 158 0.54 -6.04 28.43
C ASN A 158 -0.76 -5.27 28.16
N PRO A 159 -1.83 -5.48 28.97
CA PRO A 159 -3.11 -4.81 28.77
C PRO A 159 -3.01 -3.28 28.78
N ALA A 160 -2.15 -2.70 29.63
CA ALA A 160 -1.99 -1.25 29.72
C ALA A 160 -1.38 -0.64 28.45
N VAL A 161 -0.48 -1.37 27.76
CA VAL A 161 0.06 -0.98 26.43
C VAL A 161 -1.05 -1.01 25.39
N VAL A 162 -1.81 -2.11 25.37
CA VAL A 162 -2.90 -2.28 24.41
C VAL A 162 -3.97 -1.20 24.62
N ASP A 163 -4.40 -0.95 25.85
CA ASP A 163 -5.40 0.08 26.17
C ASP A 163 -4.91 1.48 25.77
N TYR A 164 -3.63 1.81 26.00
CA TYR A 164 -3.03 3.08 25.58
C TYR A 164 -3.06 3.24 24.05
N LEU A 165 -2.68 2.20 23.31
CA LEU A 165 -2.67 2.25 21.84
C LEU A 165 -4.11 2.36 21.27
N LEU A 166 -5.07 1.63 21.84
CA LEU A 166 -6.48 1.73 21.44
C LEU A 166 -7.07 3.11 21.75
N ASP A 167 -6.70 3.73 22.87
CA ASP A 167 -7.08 5.12 23.19
C ASP A 167 -6.50 6.12 22.18
N CYS A 168 -5.27 5.90 21.67
CA CYS A 168 -4.70 6.72 20.62
C CYS A 168 -5.50 6.55 19.30
N VAL A 169 -5.82 5.31 18.92
CA VAL A 169 -6.64 5.04 17.72
C VAL A 169 -8.02 5.66 17.84
N LYS A 170 -8.64 5.60 19.03
CA LYS A 170 -9.91 6.27 19.29
C LYS A 170 -9.81 7.77 19.03
N MET A 171 -8.78 8.43 19.56
CA MET A 171 -8.52 9.85 19.32
C MET A 171 -8.39 10.14 17.82
N TRP A 172 -7.64 9.33 17.07
CA TRP A 172 -7.48 9.52 15.62
C TRP A 172 -8.81 9.41 14.86
N ILE A 173 -9.68 8.47 15.27
CA ILE A 173 -11.01 8.32 14.67
C ILE A 173 -11.91 9.51 15.03
N GLU A 174 -11.93 9.92 16.30
CA GLU A 174 -12.84 10.97 16.79
C GLU A 174 -12.41 12.38 16.39
N GLU A 175 -11.10 12.68 16.40
CA GLU A 175 -10.59 14.02 16.12
C GLU A 175 -10.29 14.25 14.63
N PHE A 176 -9.72 13.25 13.94
CA PHE A 176 -9.30 13.37 12.55
C PHE A 176 -10.27 12.72 11.57
N GLY A 177 -11.18 11.87 12.06
CA GLY A 177 -12.17 11.21 11.21
C GLY A 177 -11.58 10.14 10.29
N ILE A 178 -10.41 9.58 10.57
CA ILE A 178 -9.74 8.60 9.71
C ILE A 178 -10.61 7.37 9.42
N ASP A 179 -10.38 6.73 8.27
CA ASP A 179 -11.22 5.65 7.72
C ASP A 179 -10.57 4.27 7.83
N GLY A 180 -9.30 4.22 8.23
CA GLY A 180 -8.57 2.96 8.36
C GLY A 180 -7.15 3.13 8.86
N LEU A 181 -6.47 1.98 9.03
CA LEU A 181 -5.05 1.90 9.38
C LEU A 181 -4.31 0.95 8.44
N ARG A 182 -3.11 1.33 8.04
CA ARG A 182 -2.07 0.43 7.59
C ARG A 182 -1.23 0.05 8.81
N LEU A 183 -1.10 -1.23 9.11
CA LEU A 183 -0.31 -1.69 10.25
C LEU A 183 1.11 -2.02 9.80
N ASP A 184 2.06 -1.26 10.33
CA ASP A 184 3.49 -1.47 10.14
C ASP A 184 3.92 -2.82 10.69
N VAL A 185 4.79 -3.53 9.95
CA VAL A 185 5.33 -4.86 10.29
C VAL A 185 4.29 -5.82 10.90
N ALA A 186 3.13 -5.92 10.27
CA ALA A 186 1.99 -6.68 10.81
C ALA A 186 2.32 -8.16 11.11
N TYR A 187 3.33 -8.72 10.46
CA TYR A 187 3.85 -10.07 10.74
C TYR A 187 4.54 -10.19 12.13
N CYS A 188 4.89 -9.07 12.76
CA CYS A 188 5.47 -9.03 14.11
C CYS A 188 4.44 -8.77 15.22
N LEU A 189 3.20 -8.36 14.86
CA LEU A 189 2.18 -7.98 15.83
C LEU A 189 1.55 -9.20 16.52
N ASP A 190 1.21 -9.03 17.80
CA ASP A 190 0.44 -10.04 18.54
C ASP A 190 -0.96 -10.22 17.93
N HIS A 191 -1.37 -11.48 17.68
CA HIS A 191 -2.65 -11.77 17.05
C HIS A 191 -3.86 -11.38 17.92
N ASN A 192 -3.75 -11.43 19.26
CA ASN A 192 -4.83 -10.99 20.16
C ASN A 192 -4.96 -9.46 20.14
N PHE A 193 -3.84 -8.74 20.05
CA PHE A 193 -3.87 -7.30 19.82
C PHE A 193 -4.61 -6.97 18.51
N MET A 194 -4.29 -7.64 17.39
CA MET A 194 -4.97 -7.40 16.11
C MET A 194 -6.48 -7.70 16.19
N ARG A 195 -6.90 -8.77 16.89
CA ARG A 195 -8.33 -9.06 17.11
C ARG A 195 -9.01 -7.98 17.94
N ARG A 196 -8.38 -7.53 19.01
CA ARG A 196 -8.91 -6.43 19.84
C ARG A 196 -9.01 -5.14 19.04
N LEU A 197 -7.98 -4.78 18.28
CA LEU A 197 -7.98 -3.61 17.41
C LEU A 197 -9.10 -3.68 16.39
N ARG A 198 -9.29 -4.85 15.72
CA ARG A 198 -10.38 -5.05 14.75
C ARG A 198 -11.74 -4.79 15.38
N SER A 199 -12.06 -5.44 16.50
CA SER A 199 -13.35 -5.29 17.17
C SER A 199 -13.57 -3.87 17.66
N PHE A 200 -12.54 -3.25 18.25
CA PHE A 200 -12.58 -1.90 18.77
C PHE A 200 -12.85 -0.85 17.69
N CYS A 201 -12.15 -0.95 16.55
CA CYS A 201 -12.35 -0.04 15.42
C CYS A 201 -13.73 -0.20 14.78
N GLU A 202 -14.20 -1.43 14.62
CA GLU A 202 -15.53 -1.71 14.05
C GLU A 202 -16.67 -1.19 14.93
N GLU A 203 -16.49 -1.21 16.26
CA GLU A 203 -17.43 -0.65 17.23
C GLU A 203 -17.49 0.88 17.17
N LEU A 204 -16.33 1.56 17.02
CA LEU A 204 -16.25 3.02 16.94
C LEU A 204 -16.68 3.58 15.58
N LYS A 205 -16.27 2.93 14.51
CA LYS A 205 -16.55 3.37 13.12
C LYS A 205 -16.80 2.13 12.25
N PRO A 206 -18.07 1.71 12.09
CA PRO A 206 -18.39 0.56 11.24
C PRO A 206 -17.80 0.67 9.84
N GLY A 207 -17.16 -0.40 9.39
CA GLY A 207 -16.46 -0.44 8.11
C GLY A 207 -15.06 0.15 8.13
N PHE A 208 -14.47 0.40 9.29
CA PHE A 208 -13.08 0.85 9.43
C PHE A 208 -12.11 -0.18 8.83
N ALA A 209 -11.25 0.26 7.90
CA ALA A 209 -10.37 -0.64 7.17
C ALA A 209 -9.06 -0.91 7.92
N LEU A 210 -8.61 -2.17 7.96
CA LEU A 210 -7.31 -2.57 8.48
C LEU A 210 -6.53 -3.32 7.39
N ILE A 211 -5.37 -2.79 7.00
CA ILE A 211 -4.46 -3.37 6.01
C ILE A 211 -3.10 -3.55 6.67
N GLY A 212 -2.53 -4.75 6.63
CA GLY A 212 -1.22 -5.01 7.24
C GLY A 212 -0.08 -4.93 6.24
N GLU A 213 1.08 -4.45 6.66
CA GLU A 213 2.29 -4.74 5.94
C GLU A 213 2.75 -6.16 6.24
N PHE A 214 2.94 -6.96 5.20
CA PHE A 214 3.37 -8.35 5.32
C PHE A 214 4.36 -8.67 4.20
N LEU A 215 5.63 -8.87 4.57
CA LEU A 215 6.71 -8.99 3.59
C LEU A 215 6.76 -10.39 2.97
N PHE A 216 6.60 -11.44 3.78
CA PHE A 216 6.73 -12.85 3.36
C PHE A 216 5.99 -13.79 4.29
N GLY A 217 5.57 -14.95 3.77
CA GLY A 217 4.87 -15.98 4.55
C GLY A 217 3.44 -16.23 4.07
N ASP A 218 2.63 -16.84 4.92
CA ASP A 218 1.22 -17.12 4.62
C ASP A 218 0.32 -15.97 5.08
N TYR A 219 -0.22 -15.22 4.15
CA TYR A 219 -1.10 -14.08 4.43
C TYR A 219 -2.40 -14.49 5.14
N ASN A 220 -2.83 -15.76 5.07
CA ASN A 220 -4.00 -16.26 5.80
C ASN A 220 -3.86 -16.14 7.32
N LEU A 221 -2.63 -16.10 7.82
CA LEU A 221 -2.37 -15.98 9.26
C LEU A 221 -2.99 -14.69 9.85
N ILE A 222 -3.01 -13.60 9.08
CA ILE A 222 -3.50 -12.30 9.54
C ILE A 222 -4.66 -11.75 8.73
N VAL A 223 -4.82 -12.14 7.45
CA VAL A 223 -5.94 -11.70 6.60
C VAL A 223 -7.09 -12.68 6.75
N ASN A 224 -8.01 -12.38 7.63
CA ASN A 224 -9.20 -13.18 7.95
C ASN A 224 -10.28 -12.33 8.61
N ASP A 225 -11.42 -12.93 8.91
CA ASP A 225 -12.60 -12.21 9.44
C ASP A 225 -12.39 -11.62 10.85
N GLU A 226 -11.40 -12.11 11.60
CA GLU A 226 -11.12 -11.67 12.98
C GLU A 226 -10.06 -10.57 13.09
N MET A 227 -9.12 -10.49 12.12
CA MET A 227 -7.96 -9.60 12.19
C MET A 227 -7.98 -8.56 11.07
N LEU A 228 -7.25 -8.77 9.99
CA LEU A 228 -7.08 -7.75 8.97
C LEU A 228 -7.92 -8.04 7.73
N HIS A 229 -8.36 -6.99 7.06
CA HIS A 229 -9.11 -7.08 5.80
C HIS A 229 -8.21 -7.41 4.62
N SER A 230 -6.95 -6.95 4.67
CA SER A 230 -5.97 -7.10 3.59
C SER A 230 -4.55 -7.02 4.14
N CYS A 231 -3.59 -7.36 3.31
CA CYS A 231 -2.17 -7.05 3.52
C CYS A 231 -1.46 -6.78 2.20
N THR A 232 -0.24 -6.23 2.27
CA THR A 232 0.62 -5.95 1.11
C THR A 232 1.07 -7.24 0.42
N ASN A 233 0.96 -7.28 -0.91
CA ASN A 233 1.32 -8.43 -1.74
C ASN A 233 2.72 -8.28 -2.34
N TYR A 234 3.74 -8.46 -1.51
CA TYR A 234 5.14 -8.37 -1.94
C TYR A 234 5.54 -9.45 -2.96
N GLU A 235 4.88 -10.61 -2.95
CA GLU A 235 5.13 -11.64 -3.96
C GLU A 235 4.75 -11.16 -5.36
N CYS A 236 3.57 -10.55 -5.52
CA CYS A 236 3.16 -9.99 -6.80
C CYS A 236 3.97 -8.75 -7.17
N TYR A 237 4.34 -7.87 -6.23
CA TYR A 237 5.28 -6.79 -6.48
C TYR A 237 6.56 -7.29 -7.15
N LYS A 238 7.22 -8.29 -6.54
CA LYS A 238 8.42 -8.91 -7.09
C LYS A 238 8.15 -9.55 -8.46
N GLY A 239 7.04 -10.27 -8.58
CA GLY A 239 6.63 -10.92 -9.82
C GLY A 239 6.42 -9.95 -10.98
N ILE A 240 5.85 -8.75 -10.73
CA ILE A 240 5.61 -7.72 -11.76
C ILE A 240 6.94 -7.28 -12.36
N PHE A 241 7.83 -6.64 -11.60
CA PHE A 241 9.06 -6.09 -12.19
C PHE A 241 9.99 -7.16 -12.74
N SER A 242 10.06 -8.31 -12.08
CA SER A 242 10.91 -9.43 -12.51
C SER A 242 10.44 -10.03 -13.83
N SER A 243 9.13 -10.19 -14.03
CA SER A 243 8.58 -10.69 -15.29
C SER A 243 8.91 -9.80 -16.49
N PHE A 244 8.83 -8.49 -16.33
CA PHE A 244 9.20 -7.55 -17.36
C PHE A 244 10.71 -7.51 -17.61
N ASN A 245 11.54 -7.48 -16.57
CA ASN A 245 12.98 -7.40 -16.72
C ASN A 245 13.60 -8.69 -17.28
N CYS A 246 13.05 -9.84 -16.90
CA CYS A 246 13.51 -11.14 -17.40
C CYS A 246 12.81 -11.57 -18.69
N MET A 247 11.86 -10.79 -19.20
CA MET A 247 11.00 -11.16 -20.31
C MET A 247 10.40 -12.56 -20.13
N ASN A 248 9.76 -12.76 -18.95
CA ASN A 248 9.21 -14.05 -18.52
C ASN A 248 7.88 -13.88 -17.80
N MET A 249 6.78 -13.75 -18.57
CA MET A 249 5.44 -13.59 -18.02
C MET A 249 4.93 -14.83 -17.24
N PHE A 250 5.59 -15.98 -17.37
CA PHE A 250 5.25 -17.16 -16.55
C PHE A 250 5.45 -16.91 -15.06
N GLU A 251 6.36 -16.03 -14.65
CA GLU A 251 6.62 -15.76 -13.23
C GLU A 251 5.39 -15.13 -12.55
N ILE A 252 4.92 -13.99 -13.05
CA ILE A 252 3.75 -13.32 -12.47
C ILE A 252 2.46 -14.14 -12.68
N ALA A 253 2.31 -14.77 -13.86
CA ALA A 253 1.16 -15.64 -14.13
C ALA A 253 1.09 -16.83 -13.14
N HIS A 254 2.25 -17.41 -12.75
CA HIS A 254 2.31 -18.47 -11.76
C HIS A 254 1.89 -17.95 -10.38
N SER A 255 2.41 -16.80 -9.93
CA SER A 255 2.05 -16.20 -8.64
C SER A 255 0.55 -15.89 -8.57
N LEU A 256 0.00 -15.28 -9.62
CA LEU A 256 -1.43 -14.97 -9.69
C LEU A 256 -2.30 -16.23 -9.69
N ASN A 257 -1.91 -17.26 -10.46
CA ASN A 257 -2.66 -18.52 -10.49
C ASN A 257 -2.59 -19.25 -9.15
N ARG A 258 -1.43 -19.27 -8.48
CA ARG A 258 -1.27 -19.85 -7.15
C ARG A 258 -2.11 -19.12 -6.10
N GLN A 259 -2.18 -17.81 -6.16
CA GLN A 259 -2.89 -16.99 -5.18
C GLN A 259 -4.40 -16.94 -5.44
N PHE A 260 -4.83 -16.78 -6.70
CA PHE A 260 -6.21 -16.44 -7.05
C PHE A 260 -6.84 -17.34 -8.11
N GLY A 261 -6.11 -18.33 -8.63
CA GLY A 261 -6.55 -19.18 -9.73
C GLY A 261 -7.75 -20.07 -9.41
N PRO A 262 -8.26 -20.79 -10.42
CA PRO A 262 -9.44 -21.65 -10.28
C PRO A 262 -9.17 -22.97 -9.54
N GLU A 263 -7.93 -23.35 -9.38
CA GLU A 263 -7.52 -24.65 -8.84
C GLU A 263 -7.83 -24.78 -7.34
N GLN A 264 -8.09 -26.02 -6.88
CA GLN A 264 -8.42 -26.27 -5.47
C GLN A 264 -7.27 -25.91 -4.50
N TRP A 265 -6.03 -25.94 -4.96
CA TRP A 265 -4.84 -25.57 -4.20
C TRP A 265 -4.56 -24.06 -4.15
N CYS A 266 -5.41 -23.24 -4.74
CA CYS A 266 -5.32 -21.77 -4.68
C CYS A 266 -5.39 -21.32 -3.21
N ILE A 267 -4.43 -20.44 -2.83
CA ILE A 267 -4.19 -20.12 -1.40
C ILE A 267 -4.94 -18.87 -0.90
N TYR A 268 -5.28 -17.91 -1.77
CA TYR A 268 -5.89 -16.64 -1.37
C TYR A 268 -7.18 -16.30 -2.14
N ARG A 269 -7.92 -17.33 -2.59
CA ARG A 269 -9.18 -17.14 -3.30
C ARG A 269 -10.16 -16.31 -2.48
N GLY A 270 -10.72 -15.26 -3.12
CA GLY A 270 -11.68 -14.35 -2.48
C GLY A 270 -11.06 -13.31 -1.55
N LYS A 271 -9.72 -13.29 -1.41
CA LYS A 271 -9.02 -12.22 -0.68
C LYS A 271 -8.65 -11.07 -1.62
N HIS A 272 -8.73 -9.87 -1.08
CA HIS A 272 -8.31 -8.64 -1.75
C HIS A 272 -7.00 -8.16 -1.10
N LEU A 273 -5.87 -8.53 -1.69
CA LEU A 273 -4.56 -8.12 -1.20
C LEU A 273 -4.17 -6.77 -1.79
N MET A 274 -3.50 -5.92 -1.01
CA MET A 274 -3.00 -4.64 -1.53
C MET A 274 -1.82 -4.88 -2.46
N THR A 275 -1.98 -4.47 -3.71
CA THR A 275 -1.00 -4.63 -4.78
C THR A 275 -0.36 -3.28 -5.12
N PHE A 276 0.93 -3.30 -5.48
CA PHE A 276 1.69 -2.11 -5.77
C PHE A 276 2.86 -2.44 -6.72
N VAL A 277 3.41 -1.44 -7.36
CA VAL A 277 4.61 -1.56 -8.21
C VAL A 277 5.85 -0.97 -7.55
N ASP A 278 5.66 -0.08 -6.59
CA ASP A 278 6.68 0.47 -5.69
C ASP A 278 6.05 1.07 -4.42
N ASN A 279 6.88 1.44 -3.44
CA ASN A 279 6.51 2.13 -2.22
C ASN A 279 7.73 2.86 -1.62
N HIS A 280 7.60 3.35 -0.38
CA HIS A 280 8.63 4.14 0.32
C HIS A 280 9.87 3.33 0.77
N ASP A 281 9.87 2.00 0.62
CA ASP A 281 10.92 1.08 1.08
C ASP A 281 11.62 0.31 -0.05
N VAL A 282 11.15 0.43 -1.28
CA VAL A 282 11.71 -0.27 -2.43
C VAL A 282 12.08 0.68 -3.56
N THR A 283 13.03 0.27 -4.40
CA THR A 283 13.38 1.02 -5.61
C THR A 283 12.14 1.29 -6.46
N ARG A 284 11.98 2.54 -6.91
CA ARG A 284 10.83 2.95 -7.72
C ARG A 284 10.76 2.16 -9.02
N ILE A 285 9.54 1.87 -9.46
CA ILE A 285 9.30 1.06 -10.67
C ILE A 285 9.96 1.66 -11.90
N ALA A 286 9.95 2.99 -12.03
CA ALA A 286 10.62 3.68 -13.15
C ALA A 286 12.14 3.48 -13.14
N SER A 287 12.77 3.23 -11.97
CA SER A 287 14.20 2.92 -11.87
C SER A 287 14.52 1.43 -11.98
N ILE A 288 13.62 0.54 -11.52
CA ILE A 288 13.89 -0.89 -11.51
C ILE A 288 13.67 -1.55 -12.88
N LEU A 289 12.77 -1.00 -13.71
CA LEU A 289 12.52 -1.50 -15.06
C LEU A 289 13.68 -1.17 -16.01
N THR A 290 14.23 -2.20 -16.65
CA THR A 290 15.34 -2.07 -17.62
C THR A 290 14.87 -1.52 -18.96
N ASN A 291 13.62 -1.75 -19.34
CA ASN A 291 12.98 -1.18 -20.53
C ASN A 291 11.85 -0.23 -20.11
N LYS A 292 12.00 1.05 -20.41
CA LYS A 292 11.03 2.09 -20.03
C LYS A 292 9.66 1.92 -20.72
N ASN A 293 9.59 1.26 -21.88
CA ASN A 293 8.31 0.94 -22.53
C ASN A 293 7.45 -0.03 -21.70
N HIS A 294 8.02 -0.71 -20.72
CA HIS A 294 7.28 -1.59 -19.82
C HIS A 294 6.60 -0.84 -18.67
N LEU A 295 6.91 0.44 -18.44
CA LEU A 295 6.34 1.18 -17.31
C LEU A 295 4.80 1.29 -17.38
N PRO A 296 4.19 1.71 -18.51
CA PRO A 296 2.73 1.68 -18.65
C PRO A 296 2.14 0.27 -18.52
N LEU A 297 2.86 -0.76 -19.03
CA LEU A 297 2.40 -2.15 -18.97
C LEU A 297 2.36 -2.69 -17.54
N ALA A 298 3.32 -2.27 -16.68
CA ALA A 298 3.33 -2.63 -15.28
C ALA A 298 2.09 -2.09 -14.53
N TYR A 299 1.66 -0.85 -14.86
CA TYR A 299 0.41 -0.30 -14.36
C TYR A 299 -0.82 -1.00 -14.94
N GLY A 300 -0.83 -1.32 -16.24
CA GLY A 300 -1.89 -2.12 -16.85
C GLY A 300 -2.06 -3.47 -16.14
N LEU A 301 -0.95 -4.14 -15.81
CA LEU A 301 -0.98 -5.38 -15.04
C LEU A 301 -1.50 -5.15 -13.61
N LEU A 302 -1.01 -4.10 -12.92
CA LEU A 302 -1.43 -3.74 -11.56
C LEU A 302 -2.95 -3.54 -11.47
N PHE A 303 -3.54 -2.80 -12.40
CA PHE A 303 -4.96 -2.50 -12.41
C PHE A 303 -5.84 -3.65 -12.94
N GLY A 304 -5.28 -4.53 -13.76
CA GLY A 304 -5.99 -5.71 -14.29
C GLY A 304 -6.03 -6.89 -13.33
N MET A 305 -4.98 -7.11 -12.56
CA MET A 305 -4.86 -8.26 -11.66
C MET A 305 -5.78 -8.18 -10.43
N PRO A 306 -6.05 -9.30 -9.73
CA PRO A 306 -6.76 -9.29 -8.45
C PRO A 306 -6.02 -8.49 -7.38
N GLY A 307 -6.76 -7.82 -6.51
CA GLY A 307 -6.22 -7.09 -5.37
C GLY A 307 -6.69 -5.65 -5.31
N ILE A 308 -6.08 -4.85 -4.45
CA ILE A 308 -6.36 -3.43 -4.22
C ILE A 308 -5.16 -2.64 -4.74
N PRO A 309 -5.25 -1.92 -5.86
CA PRO A 309 -4.11 -1.18 -6.40
C PRO A 309 -3.73 0.00 -5.51
N CYS A 310 -2.44 0.15 -5.26
CA CYS A 310 -1.85 1.27 -4.54
C CYS A 310 -0.75 1.92 -5.39
N ILE A 311 -0.82 3.24 -5.55
CA ILE A 311 0.16 4.07 -6.23
C ILE A 311 0.99 4.79 -5.16
N TYR A 312 2.30 4.81 -5.31
CA TYR A 312 3.18 5.60 -4.46
C TYR A 312 3.41 6.98 -5.07
N TYR A 313 3.36 8.04 -4.28
CA TYR A 313 3.39 9.43 -4.77
C TYR A 313 4.59 9.70 -5.68
N GLY A 314 4.32 10.32 -6.81
CA GLY A 314 5.31 10.60 -7.86
C GLY A 314 5.49 9.46 -8.87
N SER A 315 5.11 8.23 -8.57
CA SER A 315 5.24 7.11 -9.48
C SER A 315 4.26 7.20 -10.65
N GLU A 316 3.15 7.93 -10.50
CA GLU A 316 2.17 8.15 -11.57
C GLU A 316 2.67 9.05 -12.72
N TRP A 317 3.76 9.76 -12.52
CA TRP A 317 4.46 10.45 -13.61
C TRP A 317 5.85 9.87 -13.92
N GLY A 318 6.19 8.72 -13.31
CA GLY A 318 7.42 8.01 -13.58
C GLY A 318 8.64 8.56 -12.82
N GLU A 319 8.44 9.09 -11.60
CA GLU A 319 9.55 9.52 -10.74
C GLU A 319 10.53 8.38 -10.53
N GLU A 320 11.82 8.68 -10.64
CA GLU A 320 12.91 7.74 -10.42
C GLU A 320 13.45 7.81 -8.98
N GLY A 321 13.96 6.71 -8.48
CA GLY A 321 14.58 6.62 -7.15
C GLY A 321 15.07 5.21 -6.89
N VAL A 322 16.34 5.08 -6.51
CA VAL A 322 16.97 3.80 -6.19
C VAL A 322 17.21 3.70 -4.70
N LYS A 323 16.78 2.60 -4.09
CA LYS A 323 17.04 2.33 -2.67
C LYS A 323 18.54 2.25 -2.42
N ALA A 324 19.03 3.08 -1.49
CA ALA A 324 20.42 3.03 -1.05
C ALA A 324 20.57 2.08 0.17
N PRO A 325 21.78 1.53 0.43
CA PRO A 325 21.99 0.62 1.55
C PRO A 325 21.82 1.25 2.93
N ASP A 326 22.04 2.56 3.05
CA ASP A 326 22.14 3.31 4.31
C ASP A 326 21.05 4.36 4.50
N ASN A 327 20.26 4.64 3.47
CA ASN A 327 19.14 5.58 3.58
C ASN A 327 18.10 5.39 2.45
N ASP A 328 16.91 5.94 2.64
CA ASP A 328 15.80 5.88 1.69
C ASP A 328 15.45 7.25 1.07
N TYR A 329 16.33 8.26 1.17
CA TYR A 329 16.02 9.63 0.75
C TYR A 329 15.61 9.75 -0.72
N ALA A 330 16.26 8.98 -1.61
CA ALA A 330 15.93 8.96 -3.03
C ALA A 330 14.51 8.42 -3.31
N LEU A 331 13.94 7.64 -2.38
CA LEU A 331 12.58 7.11 -2.49
C LEU A 331 11.52 8.09 -1.96
N ARG A 332 11.92 9.10 -1.18
CA ARG A 332 11.05 9.98 -0.39
C ARG A 332 11.23 11.46 -0.74
N PRO A 333 11.18 11.84 -2.05
CA PRO A 333 11.44 13.20 -2.50
C PRO A 333 10.34 14.18 -2.07
N TYR A 334 10.73 15.45 -2.01
CA TYR A 334 9.80 16.58 -1.97
C TYR A 334 9.36 16.95 -3.40
N PHE A 335 8.08 17.26 -3.57
CA PHE A 335 7.55 17.87 -4.77
C PHE A 335 6.81 19.16 -4.42
N GLU A 336 7.10 20.24 -5.10
CA GLU A 336 6.38 21.50 -4.91
C GLU A 336 4.94 21.37 -5.38
N GLU A 337 4.74 20.76 -6.55
CA GLU A 337 3.45 20.53 -7.21
C GLU A 337 3.43 19.20 -7.94
N PRO A 338 2.24 18.65 -8.29
CA PRO A 338 2.14 17.47 -9.16
C PRO A 338 2.74 17.74 -10.54
N LYS A 339 3.28 16.67 -11.19
CA LYS A 339 3.91 16.77 -12.51
C LYS A 339 3.23 15.81 -13.51
N PRO A 340 1.91 15.95 -13.75
CA PRO A 340 1.17 15.02 -14.59
C PRO A 340 1.72 15.01 -16.01
N ASN A 341 1.68 13.82 -16.63
CA ASN A 341 2.14 13.56 -17.99
C ASN A 341 1.30 12.44 -18.63
N GLU A 342 1.69 11.97 -19.81
CA GLU A 342 1.00 10.89 -20.54
C GLU A 342 0.81 9.61 -19.70
N LEU A 343 1.77 9.27 -18.82
CA LEU A 343 1.63 8.13 -17.91
C LEU A 343 0.53 8.40 -16.84
N THR A 344 0.46 9.63 -16.34
CA THR A 344 -0.59 10.03 -15.38
C THR A 344 -1.98 9.92 -16.01
N ASP A 345 -2.12 10.39 -17.27
CA ASP A 345 -3.38 10.30 -18.01
C ASP A 345 -3.78 8.83 -18.21
N PHE A 346 -2.83 8.00 -18.61
CA PHE A 346 -3.05 6.56 -18.77
C PHE A 346 -3.46 5.87 -17.45
N ILE A 347 -2.81 6.19 -16.33
CA ILE A 347 -3.17 5.65 -15.02
C ILE A 347 -4.57 6.11 -14.61
N LYS A 348 -4.94 7.36 -14.88
CA LYS A 348 -6.30 7.88 -14.66
C LYS A 348 -7.35 7.06 -15.42
N GLU A 349 -7.08 6.71 -16.68
CA GLU A 349 -7.95 5.82 -17.46
C GLU A 349 -8.05 4.41 -16.84
N LEU A 350 -6.94 3.84 -16.40
CA LEU A 350 -6.93 2.54 -15.71
C LEU A 350 -7.76 2.56 -14.42
N ILE A 351 -7.67 3.63 -13.64
CA ILE A 351 -8.48 3.84 -12.42
C ILE A 351 -9.96 3.86 -12.79
N GLU A 352 -10.34 4.63 -13.81
CA GLU A 352 -11.72 4.74 -14.27
C GLU A 352 -12.26 3.40 -14.78
N VAL A 353 -11.50 2.70 -15.63
CA VAL A 353 -11.86 1.36 -16.14
C VAL A 353 -12.08 0.38 -14.98
N ARG A 354 -11.16 0.34 -14.02
CA ARG A 354 -11.30 -0.57 -12.88
C ARG A 354 -12.49 -0.22 -11.99
N ARG A 355 -12.68 1.06 -11.66
CA ARG A 355 -13.80 1.53 -10.83
C ARG A 355 -15.16 1.15 -11.42
N ASN A 356 -15.28 1.14 -12.75
CA ASN A 356 -16.51 0.82 -13.48
C ASN A 356 -16.65 -0.67 -13.84
N SER A 357 -15.76 -1.54 -13.34
CA SER A 357 -15.81 -2.98 -13.62
C SER A 357 -15.82 -3.82 -12.34
N ASP A 358 -16.93 -4.46 -12.07
CA ASP A 358 -17.05 -5.42 -10.96
C ASP A 358 -16.12 -6.61 -11.16
N ALA A 359 -15.91 -7.06 -12.40
CA ALA A 359 -14.99 -8.14 -12.71
C ALA A 359 -13.55 -7.78 -12.33
N LEU A 360 -13.07 -6.56 -12.59
CA LEU A 360 -11.73 -6.13 -12.23
C LEU A 360 -11.57 -5.95 -10.71
N CYS A 361 -12.60 -5.47 -10.02
CA CYS A 361 -12.58 -5.30 -8.56
C CYS A 361 -12.72 -6.64 -7.82
N ASN A 362 -13.74 -7.43 -8.15
CA ASN A 362 -14.21 -8.56 -7.36
C ASN A 362 -14.18 -9.92 -8.08
N GLY A 363 -13.90 -9.92 -9.40
CA GLY A 363 -13.96 -11.12 -10.23
C GLY A 363 -12.88 -12.16 -9.93
N SER A 364 -13.19 -13.40 -10.29
CA SER A 364 -12.22 -14.51 -10.30
C SER A 364 -11.06 -14.22 -11.28
N TYR A 365 -9.99 -14.98 -11.14
CA TYR A 365 -8.81 -14.90 -12.01
C TYR A 365 -8.58 -16.24 -12.72
N ARG A 366 -8.22 -16.19 -14.01
CA ARG A 366 -7.80 -17.36 -14.78
C ARG A 366 -6.84 -16.95 -15.91
N ASN A 367 -5.72 -17.66 -16.02
CA ASN A 367 -4.83 -17.52 -17.17
C ASN A 367 -5.50 -18.04 -18.46
N VAL A 368 -5.33 -17.32 -19.57
CA VAL A 368 -5.83 -17.69 -20.91
C VAL A 368 -4.68 -17.99 -21.85
N VAL A 369 -3.72 -17.08 -22.01
CA VAL A 369 -2.50 -17.27 -22.79
C VAL A 369 -1.30 -16.80 -21.99
N ILE A 370 -0.24 -17.59 -21.94
CA ILE A 370 1.03 -17.24 -21.31
C ILE A 370 2.15 -17.62 -22.29
N THR A 371 3.01 -16.66 -22.56
CA THR A 371 4.29 -16.86 -23.24
C THR A 371 5.40 -16.17 -22.44
N ASN A 372 6.60 -16.12 -22.95
CA ASN A 372 7.65 -15.33 -22.31
C ASN A 372 7.34 -13.82 -22.32
N HIS A 373 6.71 -13.31 -23.36
CA HIS A 373 6.51 -11.88 -23.58
C HIS A 373 5.04 -11.45 -23.47
N GLN A 374 4.10 -12.40 -23.56
CA GLN A 374 2.68 -12.09 -23.57
C GLN A 374 1.95 -12.78 -22.41
N LEU A 375 0.97 -12.07 -21.85
CA LEU A 375 0.07 -12.58 -20.84
C LEU A 375 -1.36 -12.14 -21.16
N ILE A 376 -2.27 -13.10 -21.32
CA ILE A 376 -3.72 -12.84 -21.37
C ILE A 376 -4.35 -13.59 -20.22
N PHE A 377 -5.12 -12.88 -19.40
CA PHE A 377 -5.91 -13.47 -18.31
C PHE A 377 -7.33 -12.96 -18.31
N GLU A 378 -8.20 -13.73 -17.71
CA GLU A 378 -9.63 -13.41 -17.54
C GLU A 378 -9.90 -12.97 -16.10
N ARG A 379 -10.69 -11.91 -15.97
CA ARG A 379 -11.38 -11.52 -14.75
C ARG A 379 -12.89 -11.71 -14.97
N ARG A 380 -13.58 -12.36 -14.02
CA ARG A 380 -14.98 -12.74 -14.25
C ARG A 380 -15.80 -12.74 -12.97
N THR A 381 -16.98 -12.14 -13.06
CA THR A 381 -18.12 -12.33 -12.15
C THR A 381 -19.23 -13.07 -12.87
N ASP A 382 -20.37 -13.27 -12.21
CA ASP A 382 -21.57 -13.87 -12.86
C ASP A 382 -22.11 -13.00 -14.00
N ASN A 383 -21.90 -11.68 -13.94
CA ASN A 383 -22.51 -10.70 -14.84
C ASN A 383 -21.51 -10.00 -15.77
N GLU A 384 -20.21 -10.18 -15.56
CA GLU A 384 -19.18 -9.46 -16.32
C GLU A 384 -17.97 -10.34 -16.57
N ARG A 385 -17.43 -10.21 -17.79
CA ARG A 385 -16.19 -10.87 -18.23
C ARG A 385 -15.28 -9.85 -18.86
N VAL A 386 -14.04 -9.75 -18.36
CA VAL A 386 -12.99 -8.88 -18.90
C VAL A 386 -11.76 -9.72 -19.19
N LEU A 387 -11.22 -9.60 -20.40
CA LEU A 387 -9.89 -10.10 -20.75
C LEU A 387 -8.90 -8.95 -20.61
N VAL A 388 -7.80 -9.20 -19.90
CA VAL A 388 -6.66 -8.28 -19.84
C VAL A 388 -5.52 -8.91 -20.63
N ALA A 389 -5.07 -8.23 -21.69
CA ALA A 389 -4.06 -8.72 -22.60
C ALA A 389 -2.84 -7.79 -22.60
N ILE A 390 -1.65 -8.34 -22.35
CA ILE A 390 -0.40 -7.60 -22.22
C ILE A 390 0.61 -8.18 -23.20
N ASN A 391 1.21 -7.34 -24.04
CA ASN A 391 2.33 -7.66 -24.90
C ASN A 391 3.56 -6.83 -24.50
N ALA A 392 4.52 -7.45 -23.84
CA ALA A 392 5.79 -6.83 -23.46
C ALA A 392 6.85 -6.89 -24.58
N GLY A 393 6.54 -7.57 -25.69
CA GLY A 393 7.42 -7.66 -26.84
C GLY A 393 7.46 -6.37 -27.67
N ASP A 394 8.53 -6.20 -28.46
CA ASP A 394 8.79 -5.07 -29.34
C ASP A 394 8.14 -5.19 -30.72
N SER A 395 7.31 -6.18 -30.93
CA SER A 395 6.60 -6.47 -32.17
C SER A 395 5.16 -6.89 -31.90
N GLU A 396 4.30 -6.72 -32.90
CA GLU A 396 2.94 -7.23 -32.90
C GLU A 396 2.93 -8.75 -32.68
N PHE A 397 2.00 -9.24 -31.89
CA PHE A 397 1.81 -10.65 -31.60
C PHE A 397 0.34 -11.05 -31.70
N THR A 398 0.05 -12.12 -32.42
CA THR A 398 -1.28 -12.70 -32.49
C THR A 398 -1.36 -13.96 -31.62
N ALA A 399 -2.08 -13.86 -30.50
CA ALA A 399 -2.38 -14.97 -29.63
C ALA A 399 -3.50 -15.84 -30.19
N GLY A 400 -3.34 -17.16 -30.13
CA GLY A 400 -4.37 -18.14 -30.49
C GLY A 400 -4.83 -18.93 -29.25
N ASN A 401 -6.14 -18.91 -28.93
CA ASN A 401 -6.74 -19.72 -27.87
C ASN A 401 -8.25 -19.85 -28.07
N GLY A 402 -8.82 -21.05 -27.85
CA GLY A 402 -10.25 -21.28 -28.00
C GLY A 402 -11.15 -20.47 -27.05
N GLU A 403 -10.60 -19.90 -25.98
CA GLU A 403 -11.31 -19.02 -25.05
C GLU A 403 -11.44 -17.58 -25.55
N LEU A 404 -10.68 -17.20 -26.58
CA LEU A 404 -10.74 -15.90 -27.24
C LEU A 404 -11.88 -15.87 -28.26
N GLN A 405 -13.12 -15.98 -27.77
CA GLN A 405 -14.34 -16.06 -28.57
C GLN A 405 -15.37 -15.05 -28.10
N GLY A 406 -16.06 -14.41 -29.07
CA GLY A 406 -17.17 -13.49 -28.78
C GLY A 406 -16.90 -12.05 -29.19
N ASN A 407 -17.86 -11.19 -28.86
CA ASN A 407 -17.77 -9.75 -29.07
C ASN A 407 -17.31 -9.07 -27.80
N PHE A 408 -16.41 -8.11 -27.94
CA PHE A 408 -15.81 -7.36 -26.81
C PHE A 408 -15.78 -5.88 -27.16
N THR A 409 -15.86 -5.05 -26.12
CA THR A 409 -15.56 -3.61 -26.18
C THR A 409 -14.18 -3.38 -25.56
N GLU A 410 -13.29 -2.67 -26.25
CA GLU A 410 -12.02 -2.21 -25.68
C GLU A 410 -12.27 -1.05 -24.73
N LEU A 411 -11.84 -1.17 -23.47
CA LEU A 411 -12.12 -0.20 -22.42
C LEU A 411 -11.12 0.96 -22.34
N LEU A 412 -9.90 0.79 -22.92
CA LEU A 412 -8.84 1.81 -22.98
C LEU A 412 -8.81 2.58 -24.30
N ALA A 413 -9.62 2.19 -25.28
CA ALA A 413 -9.69 2.87 -26.57
C ALA A 413 -10.53 4.16 -26.48
N ASN A 414 -10.22 5.10 -27.37
CA ASN A 414 -10.86 6.41 -27.52
C ASN A 414 -12.33 6.44 -27.10
N LYS A 415 -12.68 7.21 -26.10
CA LYS A 415 -14.02 7.32 -25.49
C LYS A 415 -15.16 7.67 -26.46
N ASP A 416 -14.80 8.10 -27.70
CA ASP A 416 -15.76 8.52 -28.73
C ASP A 416 -16.23 7.39 -29.69
N ALA A 417 -15.66 6.19 -29.56
CA ALA A 417 -16.06 5.02 -30.35
C ALA A 417 -16.02 3.76 -29.47
N GLU A 418 -17.22 3.26 -29.10
CA GLU A 418 -17.35 1.88 -28.63
C GLU A 418 -16.96 0.93 -29.77
N GLU A 419 -15.66 0.69 -29.95
CA GLU A 419 -15.17 -0.20 -30.99
C GLU A 419 -15.38 -1.64 -30.54
N THR A 420 -16.37 -2.30 -31.12
CA THR A 420 -16.62 -3.72 -30.88
C THR A 420 -15.60 -4.56 -31.64
N VAL A 421 -14.80 -5.32 -30.91
CA VAL A 421 -13.82 -6.26 -31.43
C VAL A 421 -14.42 -7.67 -31.40
N THR A 422 -14.53 -8.33 -32.55
CA THR A 422 -14.99 -9.74 -32.62
C THR A 422 -13.78 -10.67 -32.60
N LEU A 423 -13.67 -11.50 -31.58
CA LEU A 423 -12.63 -12.52 -31.44
C LEU A 423 -13.12 -13.87 -31.94
N ASN A 424 -12.38 -14.48 -32.85
CA ASN A 424 -12.64 -15.79 -33.46
C ASN A 424 -11.52 -16.79 -33.15
N GLY A 425 -11.15 -16.92 -31.87
CA GLY A 425 -10.04 -17.79 -31.44
C GLY A 425 -8.67 -17.11 -31.48
N GLN A 426 -8.59 -15.85 -31.87
CA GLN A 426 -7.34 -15.08 -31.94
C GLN A 426 -7.52 -13.66 -31.44
N LEU A 427 -6.45 -13.10 -30.84
CA LEU A 427 -6.31 -11.70 -30.46
C LEU A 427 -4.96 -11.17 -30.93
N THR A 428 -4.96 -10.10 -31.71
CA THR A 428 -3.74 -9.39 -32.11
C THR A 428 -3.45 -8.25 -31.13
N MET A 429 -2.22 -8.24 -30.61
CA MET A 429 -1.74 -7.26 -29.63
C MET A 429 -0.59 -6.47 -30.25
N PRO A 430 -0.66 -5.15 -30.36
CA PRO A 430 0.47 -4.31 -30.77
C PRO A 430 1.72 -4.50 -29.89
N ALA A 431 2.88 -4.07 -30.38
CA ALA A 431 4.09 -4.01 -29.55
C ALA A 431 3.88 -3.12 -28.32
N TYR A 432 4.42 -3.53 -27.17
CA TYR A 432 4.34 -2.77 -25.92
C TYR A 432 2.93 -2.27 -25.61
N SER A 433 1.95 -3.17 -25.63
CA SER A 433 0.53 -2.82 -25.44
C SER A 433 -0.12 -3.52 -24.27
N VAL A 434 -1.15 -2.89 -23.73
CA VAL A 434 -2.12 -3.49 -22.82
C VAL A 434 -3.54 -3.18 -23.33
N GLN A 435 -4.40 -4.17 -23.28
CA GLN A 435 -5.81 -4.08 -23.72
C GLN A 435 -6.72 -4.63 -22.62
N PHE A 436 -7.85 -3.97 -22.39
CA PHE A 436 -8.91 -4.39 -21.47
C PHE A 436 -10.17 -4.61 -22.28
N LEU A 437 -10.51 -5.85 -22.56
CA LEU A 437 -11.60 -6.26 -23.42
C LEU A 437 -12.78 -6.77 -22.59
N LYS A 438 -13.86 -6.00 -22.53
CA LYS A 438 -15.12 -6.37 -21.85
C LYS A 438 -16.03 -7.09 -22.81
N ALA A 439 -16.48 -8.29 -22.45
CA ALA A 439 -17.47 -9.04 -23.24
C ALA A 439 -18.81 -8.28 -23.29
N VAL A 440 -19.41 -8.23 -24.50
CA VAL A 440 -20.71 -7.59 -24.77
C VAL A 440 -21.82 -8.59 -24.57
#